data_7ff45ab5d6ad1e76e2152ae8e923ff06
#
_entry.id   7ff45ab5d6ad1e76e2152ae8e923ff06
#
_cell.length_a   1.000
_cell.length_b   1.000
_cell.length_c   1.000
_cell.angle_alpha   90.00
_cell.angle_beta   90.00
_cell.angle_gamma   90.00
#
_symmetry.space_group_name_H-M   'P 1'
#
loop_
_entity.id
_entity.type
_entity.pdbx_description
1 polymer ?
#
loop_
_entity_poly.entity_id
_entity_poly.type
_entity_poly.pdbx_seq_one_letter_code
_entity_poly.pdbx_strand_id
1 'polypeptide(L)'
;MTAWYLSYNGQQLGPYDLSVAAAKARDNCNGYAWREGFADWLPIVDVPELAPNKNRPASAPPPISKLTSDVIDFKVYGSEMQFVEVELDPGESAVAEAGSMMYKDPSIVMESVFGDARSSQSSVVDKLIGAGKRLLTGEGLFLTVFTHKGTGKAHISFASPFPGNIVPVALDKIGGALVCQKDSFLCAAKGVAVGVFFQRRILTGLFGGEGFIMQKLEGDGLVFMHAGGTVVERKLESGEELHVDTGCIVGFQPTVDFSLQQVGGVKSALFGGEGLFFARLRGPGTIWLQSLPFSRLAGRMLMAAPGGKEEGSVLGKLGSLVQGD
;
A
#
# COMPACT_ATOMS: atom_id res chain seq x y z
N MET A 1 -27.11 2.30 34.75
CA MET A 1 -25.89 2.76 34.04
C MET A 1 -26.00 2.27 32.59
N THR A 2 -25.86 3.15 31.62
CA THR A 2 -25.98 2.78 30.22
C THR A 2 -24.75 1.97 29.78
N ALA A 3 -24.95 0.76 29.29
CA ALA A 3 -23.87 -0.10 28.83
C ALA A 3 -23.41 0.32 27.44
N TRP A 4 -22.10 0.45 27.25
CA TRP A 4 -21.46 0.79 25.97
C TRP A 4 -20.83 -0.43 25.34
N TYR A 5 -20.98 -0.55 24.03
CA TYR A 5 -20.35 -1.56 23.22
C TYR A 5 -19.49 -0.87 22.16
N LEU A 6 -18.29 -1.37 21.93
CA LEU A 6 -17.37 -0.90 20.90
C LEU A 6 -17.14 -2.02 19.88
N SER A 7 -16.97 -1.67 18.62
CA SER A 7 -16.64 -2.63 17.57
C SER A 7 -15.42 -2.18 16.80
N TYR A 8 -14.41 -3.05 16.73
CA TYR A 8 -13.19 -2.86 15.97
C TYR A 8 -12.98 -4.05 15.05
N ASN A 9 -12.80 -3.80 13.76
CA ASN A 9 -12.59 -4.87 12.77
C ASN A 9 -13.68 -5.97 12.79
N GLY A 10 -14.92 -5.60 13.06
CA GLY A 10 -16.06 -6.53 13.14
C GLY A 10 -16.14 -7.32 14.45
N GLN A 11 -15.24 -7.11 15.40
CA GLN A 11 -15.29 -7.73 16.71
C GLN A 11 -15.95 -6.79 17.72
N GLN A 12 -17.06 -7.22 18.31
CA GLN A 12 -17.75 -6.48 19.36
C GLN A 12 -17.09 -6.72 20.71
N LEU A 13 -16.90 -5.63 21.47
CA LEU A 13 -16.33 -5.59 22.81
C LEU A 13 -17.31 -4.88 23.77
N GLY A 14 -17.39 -5.31 25.00
CA GLY A 14 -18.28 -4.76 26.01
C GLY A 14 -19.13 -5.86 26.67
N PRO A 15 -20.06 -5.50 27.57
CA PRO A 15 -20.45 -4.12 27.94
C PRO A 15 -19.40 -3.38 28.78
N TYR A 16 -19.26 -2.09 28.53
CA TYR A 16 -18.39 -1.18 29.30
C TYR A 16 -19.22 -0.06 29.93
N ASP A 17 -18.71 0.52 31.02
CA ASP A 17 -19.18 1.83 31.47
C ASP A 17 -18.61 2.93 30.56
N LEU A 18 -19.14 4.17 30.66
CA LEU A 18 -18.74 5.30 29.83
C LEU A 18 -17.24 5.60 29.97
N SER A 19 -16.67 5.48 31.18
CA SER A 19 -15.26 5.83 31.46
C SER A 19 -14.30 4.88 30.75
N VAL A 20 -14.59 3.59 30.78
CA VAL A 20 -13.80 2.55 30.10
C VAL A 20 -13.99 2.63 28.59
N ALA A 21 -15.22 2.83 28.12
CA ALA A 21 -15.50 3.00 26.70
C ALA A 21 -14.76 4.23 26.12
N ALA A 22 -14.79 5.37 26.84
CA ALA A 22 -14.08 6.57 26.43
C ALA A 22 -12.55 6.44 26.47
N ALA A 23 -11.99 5.65 27.38
CA ALA A 23 -10.56 5.34 27.40
C ALA A 23 -10.18 4.53 26.16
N LYS A 24 -10.90 3.44 25.88
CA LYS A 24 -10.67 2.60 24.69
C LYS A 24 -10.87 3.36 23.37
N ALA A 25 -11.86 4.25 23.30
CA ALA A 25 -12.11 5.10 22.16
C ALA A 25 -11.00 6.14 21.93
N ARG A 26 -10.31 6.58 23.00
CA ARG A 26 -9.12 7.43 22.90
C ARG A 26 -7.88 6.70 22.40
N ASP A 27 -7.73 5.44 22.79
CA ASP A 27 -6.62 4.60 22.34
C ASP A 27 -6.79 4.19 20.87
N ASN A 28 -8.04 3.97 20.43
CA ASN A 28 -8.36 3.67 19.03
C ASN A 28 -9.73 4.26 18.67
N CYS A 29 -9.73 5.35 17.90
CA CYS A 29 -10.96 6.00 17.44
C CYS A 29 -11.52 5.41 16.12
N ASN A 30 -10.80 4.47 15.49
CA ASN A 30 -11.20 3.87 14.22
C ASN A 30 -12.12 2.65 14.43
N GLY A 31 -13.25 2.85 15.07
CA GLY A 31 -14.24 1.82 15.34
C GLY A 31 -15.64 2.38 15.39
N TYR A 32 -16.58 1.52 15.78
CA TYR A 32 -17.97 1.88 15.97
C TYR A 32 -18.35 1.72 17.44
N ALA A 33 -19.30 2.53 17.90
CA ALA A 33 -19.86 2.45 19.23
C ALA A 33 -21.37 2.31 19.17
N TRP A 34 -21.90 1.56 20.11
CA TRP A 34 -23.33 1.40 20.30
C TRP A 34 -23.71 1.44 21.78
N ARG A 35 -24.85 2.01 22.08
CA ARG A 35 -25.49 1.94 23.39
C ARG A 35 -27.01 1.90 23.24
N GLU A 36 -27.70 1.53 24.27
CA GLU A 36 -29.18 1.60 24.30
C GLU A 36 -29.65 3.03 23.99
N GLY A 37 -30.57 3.13 23.04
CA GLY A 37 -31.08 4.38 22.50
C GLY A 37 -30.44 4.82 21.17
N PHE A 38 -29.41 4.14 20.68
CA PHE A 38 -28.90 4.34 19.32
C PHE A 38 -29.68 3.45 18.35
N ALA A 39 -30.08 4.02 17.20
CA ALA A 39 -30.79 3.27 16.15
C ALA A 39 -29.87 2.25 15.46
N ASP A 40 -28.56 2.54 15.39
CA ASP A 40 -27.52 1.70 14.77
C ASP A 40 -26.15 2.00 15.40
N TRP A 41 -25.13 1.23 15.01
CA TRP A 41 -23.74 1.48 15.36
C TRP A 41 -23.26 2.78 14.72
N LEU A 42 -22.71 3.70 15.53
CA LEU A 42 -22.16 4.98 15.07
C LEU A 42 -20.63 4.93 15.08
N PRO A 43 -19.94 5.55 14.12
CA PRO A 43 -18.49 5.76 14.22
C PRO A 43 -18.12 6.42 15.53
N ILE A 44 -17.09 5.95 16.21
CA ILE A 44 -16.65 6.48 17.52
C ILE A 44 -16.41 7.99 17.47
N VAL A 45 -15.87 8.49 16.35
CA VAL A 45 -15.60 9.91 16.13
C VAL A 45 -16.85 10.80 16.09
N ASP A 46 -18.01 10.21 15.80
CA ASP A 46 -19.30 10.90 15.71
C ASP A 46 -20.10 10.82 17.02
N VAL A 47 -19.59 10.11 18.03
CA VAL A 47 -20.21 9.98 19.36
C VAL A 47 -19.61 11.00 20.30
N PRO A 48 -20.34 12.09 20.68
CA PRO A 48 -19.77 13.19 21.47
C PRO A 48 -19.19 12.77 22.81
N GLU A 49 -19.78 11.75 23.45
CA GLU A 49 -19.37 11.24 24.75
C GLU A 49 -18.05 10.43 24.70
N LEU A 50 -17.72 9.90 23.52
CA LEU A 50 -16.52 9.08 23.27
C LEU A 50 -15.47 9.84 22.45
N ALA A 51 -15.91 10.89 21.71
CA ALA A 51 -15.02 11.66 20.84
C ALA A 51 -13.88 12.31 21.65
N PRO A 52 -12.64 12.21 21.18
CA PRO A 52 -11.54 12.96 21.82
C PRO A 52 -11.84 14.45 21.75
N ASN A 53 -11.70 15.14 22.89
CA ASN A 53 -12.04 16.54 23.06
C ASN A 53 -11.41 17.42 21.97
N LYS A 54 -12.22 17.97 21.06
CA LYS A 54 -11.80 18.83 19.94
C LYS A 54 -11.13 20.14 20.37
N ASN A 55 -11.17 20.48 21.67
CA ASN A 55 -10.62 21.72 22.24
C ASN A 55 -9.26 21.53 22.93
N ARG A 56 -8.60 20.39 22.78
CA ARG A 56 -7.20 20.32 23.21
C ARG A 56 -6.36 21.07 22.19
N PRO A 57 -5.65 22.16 22.55
CA PRO A 57 -4.66 22.74 21.65
C PRO A 57 -3.75 21.59 21.20
N ALA A 58 -3.48 21.53 19.91
CA ALA A 58 -2.58 20.53 19.38
C ALA A 58 -1.35 20.51 20.30
N SER A 59 -1.13 19.42 21.01
CA SER A 59 0.10 19.26 21.77
C SER A 59 1.21 19.50 20.76
N ALA A 60 2.18 20.33 21.15
CA ALA A 60 3.38 20.56 20.33
C ALA A 60 3.81 19.17 19.80
N PRO A 61 4.18 19.09 18.51
CA PRO A 61 4.62 17.81 17.95
C PRO A 61 5.65 17.23 18.93
N PRO A 62 5.58 15.94 19.24
CA PRO A 62 6.55 15.31 20.13
C PRO A 62 7.95 15.72 19.64
N PRO A 63 8.91 15.99 20.52
CA PRO A 63 10.24 16.38 20.13
C PRO A 63 10.71 15.35 19.10
N ILE A 64 11.25 15.82 17.99
CA ILE A 64 11.66 15.01 16.83
C ILE A 64 12.38 13.77 17.37
N SER A 65 11.67 12.67 17.45
CA SER A 65 12.26 11.39 17.79
C SER A 65 13.30 11.14 16.71
N LYS A 66 14.54 10.86 17.13
CA LYS A 66 15.64 10.51 16.24
C LYS A 66 15.09 9.59 15.16
N LEU A 67 15.25 9.96 13.89
CA LEU A 67 14.79 9.15 12.77
C LEU A 67 15.23 7.70 13.01
N THR A 68 14.33 6.76 12.82
CA THR A 68 14.58 5.33 13.04
C THR A 68 15.03 4.65 11.76
N SER A 69 14.71 5.26 10.63
CA SER A 69 15.16 4.83 9.31
C SER A 69 16.51 5.42 8.96
N ASP A 70 17.26 4.69 8.12
CA ASP A 70 18.50 5.20 7.54
C ASP A 70 18.19 6.46 6.69
N VAL A 71 19.08 7.45 6.76
CA VAL A 71 18.94 8.72 6.01
C VAL A 71 19.71 8.57 4.71
N ILE A 72 18.99 8.26 3.64
CA ILE A 72 19.58 8.00 2.33
C ILE A 72 19.45 9.21 1.39
N ASP A 73 20.51 9.50 0.64
CA ASP A 73 20.48 10.46 -0.45
C ASP A 73 20.12 9.77 -1.76
N PHE A 74 19.56 10.50 -2.72
CA PHE A 74 19.17 9.90 -3.99
C PHE A 74 19.20 10.88 -5.15
N LYS A 75 19.26 10.32 -6.35
CA LYS A 75 19.06 11.04 -7.61
C LYS A 75 18.20 10.22 -8.57
N VAL A 76 17.20 10.88 -9.17
CA VAL A 76 16.38 10.28 -10.22
C VAL A 76 16.97 10.62 -11.57
N TYR A 77 17.09 9.62 -12.43
CA TYR A 77 17.61 9.74 -13.80
C TYR A 77 16.52 9.38 -14.81
N GLY A 78 16.59 9.98 -15.99
CA GLY A 78 15.65 9.78 -17.07
C GLY A 78 14.49 10.77 -17.03
N SER A 79 13.64 10.73 -18.05
CA SER A 79 12.43 11.54 -18.16
C SER A 79 11.17 10.68 -18.23
N GLU A 80 11.05 9.88 -19.29
CA GLU A 80 9.89 9.02 -19.54
C GLU A 80 10.04 7.60 -18.96
N MET A 81 11.27 7.16 -18.80
CA MET A 81 11.68 5.88 -18.20
C MET A 81 12.72 6.19 -17.14
N GLN A 82 12.27 6.24 -15.91
CA GLN A 82 13.13 6.68 -14.82
C GLN A 82 13.66 5.50 -14.00
N PHE A 83 14.86 5.70 -13.46
CA PHE A 83 15.39 4.90 -12.37
C PHE A 83 15.92 5.81 -11.26
N VAL A 84 16.06 5.27 -10.06
CA VAL A 84 16.62 5.98 -8.93
C VAL A 84 17.99 5.39 -8.57
N GLU A 85 18.97 6.25 -8.38
CA GLU A 85 20.25 5.94 -7.74
C GLU A 85 20.22 6.44 -6.30
N VAL A 86 20.46 5.53 -5.37
CA VAL A 86 20.52 5.79 -3.94
C VAL A 86 21.98 5.80 -3.52
N GLU A 87 22.40 6.84 -2.81
CA GLU A 87 23.72 6.97 -2.19
C GLU A 87 23.61 6.53 -0.73
N LEU A 88 24.50 5.63 -0.32
CA LEU A 88 24.56 5.06 1.02
C LEU A 88 25.88 5.44 1.71
N ASP A 89 25.79 5.98 2.91
CA ASP A 89 26.92 6.13 3.81
C ASP A 89 27.31 4.78 4.46
N PRO A 90 28.51 4.63 5.03
CA PRO A 90 28.94 3.39 5.68
C PRO A 90 27.97 2.90 6.74
N GLY A 91 27.44 1.69 6.56
CA GLY A 91 26.47 1.07 7.45
C GLY A 91 25.02 1.30 7.08
N GLU A 92 24.71 2.25 6.21
CA GLU A 92 23.33 2.47 5.72
C GLU A 92 22.88 1.37 4.76
N SER A 93 21.57 1.27 4.62
CA SER A 93 20.97 0.23 3.79
C SER A 93 19.70 0.73 3.08
N ALA A 94 19.48 0.18 1.89
CA ALA A 94 18.22 0.26 1.17
C ALA A 94 17.51 -1.10 1.19
N VAL A 95 16.19 -1.08 1.15
CA VAL A 95 15.34 -2.26 1.03
C VAL A 95 14.58 -2.13 -0.28
N ALA A 96 14.54 -3.18 -1.08
CA ALA A 96 13.89 -3.12 -2.38
C ALA A 96 13.13 -4.41 -2.70
N GLU A 97 12.19 -4.31 -3.65
CA GLU A 97 11.53 -5.47 -4.22
C GLU A 97 12.55 -6.33 -4.98
N ALA A 98 12.36 -7.66 -4.92
CA ALA A 98 13.24 -8.59 -5.62
C ALA A 98 13.23 -8.33 -7.14
N GLY A 99 14.44 -8.22 -7.73
CA GLY A 99 14.59 -8.00 -9.16
C GLY A 99 14.62 -6.53 -9.61
N SER A 100 14.46 -5.56 -8.69
CA SER A 100 14.48 -4.13 -9.03
C SER A 100 15.89 -3.53 -9.13
N MET A 101 16.92 -4.20 -8.60
CA MET A 101 18.30 -3.71 -8.66
C MET A 101 18.84 -3.68 -10.10
N MET A 102 19.34 -2.52 -10.53
CA MET A 102 19.97 -2.32 -11.83
C MET A 102 21.49 -2.50 -11.74
N TYR A 103 22.15 -1.80 -10.82
CA TYR A 103 23.58 -1.93 -10.48
C TYR A 103 23.84 -1.51 -9.04
N LYS A 104 24.97 -1.91 -8.50
CA LYS A 104 25.48 -1.49 -7.19
C LYS A 104 26.99 -1.48 -7.14
N ASP A 105 27.54 -0.66 -6.25
CA ASP A 105 28.99 -0.70 -5.96
C ASP A 105 29.37 -2.02 -5.25
N PRO A 106 30.62 -2.50 -5.47
CA PRO A 106 31.08 -3.77 -4.89
C PRO A 106 31.03 -3.82 -3.36
N SER A 107 31.12 -2.67 -2.69
CA SER A 107 31.07 -2.53 -1.23
C SER A 107 29.67 -2.73 -0.64
N ILE A 108 28.64 -2.78 -1.46
CA ILE A 108 27.27 -3.03 -1.03
C ILE A 108 26.99 -4.53 -1.05
N VAL A 109 26.63 -5.09 0.11
CA VAL A 109 26.27 -6.49 0.29
C VAL A 109 24.75 -6.66 0.18
N MET A 110 24.34 -7.70 -0.53
CA MET A 110 22.93 -8.04 -0.76
C MET A 110 22.52 -9.21 0.13
N GLU A 111 21.44 -9.05 0.88
CA GLU A 111 20.85 -10.09 1.72
C GLU A 111 19.35 -10.20 1.39
N SER A 112 18.92 -11.33 0.85
CA SER A 112 17.50 -11.58 0.58
C SER A 112 16.77 -11.93 1.87
N VAL A 113 15.68 -11.23 2.14
CA VAL A 113 14.82 -11.46 3.29
C VAL A 113 13.53 -12.10 2.80
N PHE A 114 13.32 -13.35 3.16
CA PHE A 114 12.06 -14.05 2.89
C PHE A 114 11.09 -13.74 4.03
N GLY A 115 10.03 -13.02 3.71
CA GLY A 115 8.93 -12.80 4.65
C GLY A 115 8.03 -14.03 4.78
N ASP A 116 8.58 -15.21 5.20
CA ASP A 116 7.75 -16.32 5.60
C ASP A 116 7.29 -16.09 7.05
N ALA A 117 5.99 -15.96 7.24
CA ALA A 117 5.34 -15.83 8.54
C ALA A 117 5.58 -17.04 9.48
N ARG A 118 6.33 -18.04 9.04
CA ARG A 118 6.63 -19.28 9.79
C ARG A 118 8.07 -19.38 10.29
N SER A 119 9.00 -18.52 9.86
CA SER A 119 10.39 -18.58 10.35
C SER A 119 10.59 -17.68 11.58
N SER A 120 10.63 -18.29 12.73
CA SER A 120 10.83 -17.64 14.06
C SER A 120 12.28 -17.27 14.37
N GLN A 121 13.16 -17.08 13.39
CA GLN A 121 14.59 -16.89 13.63
C GLN A 121 15.25 -15.82 12.79
N SER A 122 14.77 -14.57 12.79
CA SER A 122 15.71 -13.48 12.52
C SER A 122 15.19 -12.14 13.04
N SER A 123 15.94 -11.55 13.94
CA SER A 123 15.68 -10.25 14.57
C SER A 123 15.66 -9.07 13.57
N VAL A 124 16.13 -9.26 12.36
CA VAL A 124 16.16 -8.25 11.28
C VAL A 124 14.83 -8.22 10.55
N VAL A 125 14.22 -9.39 10.30
CA VAL A 125 12.90 -9.54 9.65
C VAL A 125 11.80 -8.94 10.51
N ASP A 126 11.84 -9.14 11.83
CA ASP A 126 10.85 -8.59 12.77
C ASP A 126 10.86 -7.06 12.83
N LYS A 127 11.98 -6.43 12.53
CA LYS A 127 12.12 -4.96 12.47
C LYS A 127 11.67 -4.38 11.11
N LEU A 128 11.78 -5.15 10.03
CA LEU A 128 11.34 -4.75 8.69
C LEU A 128 9.85 -5.02 8.44
N ILE A 129 9.31 -6.05 9.09
CA ILE A 129 7.90 -6.44 9.03
C ILE A 129 7.22 -5.99 10.32
N GLY A 130 7.07 -4.70 10.55
CA GLY A 130 6.47 -4.07 11.73
C GLY A 130 5.88 -5.00 12.79
N ALA A 131 6.35 -4.89 14.01
CA ALA A 131 5.98 -5.70 15.17
C ALA A 131 4.49 -5.57 15.55
N GLY A 132 3.56 -6.05 14.74
CA GLY A 132 2.16 -5.88 15.10
C GLY A 132 1.12 -6.74 14.38
N LYS A 133 1.36 -7.21 13.19
CA LYS A 133 0.37 -8.06 12.50
C LYS A 133 1.07 -9.12 11.65
N ARG A 134 1.26 -10.30 12.20
CA ARG A 134 1.44 -11.54 11.43
C ARG A 134 0.17 -11.74 10.60
N LEU A 135 0.17 -11.21 9.40
CA LEU A 135 -0.88 -11.52 8.45
C LEU A 135 -0.64 -12.92 7.90
N LEU A 136 -1.53 -13.82 8.26
CA LEU A 136 -1.72 -15.15 7.70
C LEU A 136 -2.18 -15.04 6.23
N THR A 137 -1.33 -14.51 5.36
CA THR A 137 -1.53 -14.60 3.91
C THR A 137 -0.39 -15.42 3.34
N GLY A 138 -0.72 -16.52 2.70
CA GLY A 138 0.23 -17.50 2.19
C GLY A 138 1.13 -17.04 1.04
N GLU A 139 1.31 -15.74 0.85
CA GLU A 139 2.17 -15.13 -0.16
C GLU A 139 3.21 -14.27 0.54
N GLY A 140 4.46 -14.74 0.52
CA GLY A 140 5.60 -14.04 1.13
C GLY A 140 5.93 -12.74 0.39
N LEU A 141 6.21 -11.68 1.15
CA LEU A 141 6.89 -10.51 0.60
C LEU A 141 8.36 -10.85 0.41
N PHE A 142 8.83 -10.82 -0.83
CA PHE A 142 10.23 -11.04 -1.16
C PHE A 142 10.95 -9.69 -1.23
N LEU A 143 11.63 -9.34 -0.15
CA LEU A 143 12.41 -8.12 -0.06
C LEU A 143 13.90 -8.45 -0.02
N THR A 144 14.71 -7.58 -0.60
CA THR A 144 16.15 -7.65 -0.56
C THR A 144 16.70 -6.42 0.16
N VAL A 145 17.60 -6.64 1.11
CA VAL A 145 18.31 -5.60 1.84
C VAL A 145 19.69 -5.43 1.23
N PHE A 146 20.06 -4.19 0.94
CA PHE A 146 21.35 -3.80 0.37
C PHE A 146 22.06 -2.91 1.39
N THR A 147 23.12 -3.43 2.02
CA THR A 147 23.87 -2.74 3.07
C THR A 147 25.25 -2.34 2.60
N HIS A 148 25.60 -1.07 2.74
CA HIS A 148 26.97 -0.61 2.48
C HIS A 148 27.91 -1.04 3.62
N LYS A 149 28.93 -1.86 3.31
CA LYS A 149 29.91 -2.41 4.26
C LYS A 149 31.31 -1.79 4.09
N GLY A 150 31.48 -0.91 3.13
CA GLY A 150 32.77 -0.26 2.83
C GLY A 150 32.95 1.05 3.59
N THR A 151 33.91 1.86 3.09
CA THR A 151 34.20 3.20 3.56
C THR A 151 33.88 4.22 2.47
N GLY A 152 33.56 5.46 2.84
CA GLY A 152 33.11 6.48 1.90
C GLY A 152 31.68 6.24 1.46
N LYS A 153 31.24 6.91 0.41
CA LYS A 153 29.90 6.78 -0.16
C LYS A 153 29.85 5.66 -1.19
N ALA A 154 28.73 4.98 -1.28
CA ALA A 154 28.49 3.94 -2.27
C ALA A 154 27.10 4.09 -2.89
N HIS A 155 26.97 3.67 -4.14
CA HIS A 155 25.77 3.87 -4.94
C HIS A 155 25.11 2.55 -5.31
N ILE A 156 23.78 2.55 -5.27
CA ILE A 156 22.94 1.47 -5.76
C ILE A 156 21.78 2.04 -6.54
N SER A 157 21.44 1.44 -7.67
CA SER A 157 20.35 1.88 -8.51
C SER A 157 19.24 0.87 -8.60
N PHE A 158 18.00 1.38 -8.61
CA PHE A 158 16.79 0.60 -8.74
C PHE A 158 15.95 1.11 -9.92
N ALA A 159 15.49 0.17 -10.74
CA ALA A 159 14.64 0.43 -11.89
C ALA A 159 13.46 -0.53 -11.91
N SER A 160 12.30 -0.04 -12.34
CA SER A 160 11.15 -0.91 -12.59
C SER A 160 11.32 -1.68 -13.90
N PRO A 161 10.75 -2.90 -14.01
CA PRO A 161 10.80 -3.69 -15.24
C PRO A 161 9.92 -3.15 -16.38
N PHE A 162 9.19 -2.05 -16.19
CA PHE A 162 8.34 -1.43 -17.20
C PHE A 162 8.48 0.10 -17.19
N PRO A 163 8.16 0.78 -18.32
CA PRO A 163 8.31 2.23 -18.45
C PRO A 163 7.48 3.01 -17.43
N GLY A 164 8.08 4.07 -16.87
CA GLY A 164 7.37 4.93 -15.94
C GLY A 164 8.27 5.88 -15.18
N ASN A 165 7.68 6.51 -14.17
CA ASN A 165 8.30 7.57 -13.38
C ASN A 165 8.48 7.15 -11.93
N ILE A 166 9.54 7.68 -11.30
CA ILE A 166 9.83 7.47 -9.88
C ILE A 166 9.15 8.57 -9.06
N VAL A 167 8.46 8.17 -8.00
CA VAL A 167 7.81 9.07 -7.04
C VAL A 167 8.47 8.91 -5.67
N PRO A 168 9.41 9.80 -5.29
CA PRO A 168 10.00 9.80 -3.95
C PRO A 168 8.99 10.35 -2.94
N VAL A 169 8.82 9.65 -1.82
CA VAL A 169 7.93 10.06 -0.73
C VAL A 169 8.68 9.95 0.60
N ALA A 170 8.81 11.07 1.30
CA ALA A 170 9.35 11.10 2.65
C ALA A 170 8.20 10.87 3.65
N LEU A 171 8.22 9.71 4.32
CA LEU A 171 7.12 9.30 5.20
C LEU A 171 6.93 10.25 6.39
N ASP A 172 8.03 10.80 6.94
CA ASP A 172 7.98 11.80 8.02
C ASP A 172 7.15 13.04 7.65
N LYS A 173 7.12 13.42 6.36
CA LYS A 173 6.39 14.58 5.85
C LYS A 173 4.89 14.32 5.60
N ILE A 174 4.50 13.04 5.53
CA ILE A 174 3.11 12.67 5.21
C ILE A 174 2.39 11.95 6.34
N GLY A 175 2.94 12.02 7.57
CA GLY A 175 2.32 11.42 8.76
C GLY A 175 2.79 10.00 9.08
N GLY A 176 3.93 9.59 8.55
CA GLY A 176 4.61 8.34 8.92
C GLY A 176 4.08 7.08 8.25
N ALA A 177 3.16 7.20 7.30
CA ALA A 177 2.63 6.04 6.59
C ALA A 177 2.11 6.36 5.18
N LEU A 178 2.24 5.36 4.31
CA LEU A 178 1.77 5.37 2.92
C LEU A 178 1.13 4.02 2.59
N VAL A 179 0.04 4.02 1.86
CA VAL A 179 -0.52 2.82 1.24
C VAL A 179 -0.22 2.87 -0.26
N CYS A 180 0.41 1.85 -0.81
CA CYS A 180 0.69 1.78 -2.25
C CYS A 180 0.32 0.42 -2.83
N GLN A 181 0.09 0.37 -4.13
CA GLN A 181 -0.09 -0.90 -4.84
C GLN A 181 1.22 -1.70 -4.80
N LYS A 182 1.14 -3.04 -4.69
CA LYS A 182 2.31 -3.92 -4.63
C LYS A 182 3.29 -3.63 -5.76
N ASP A 183 2.81 -3.58 -7.00
CA ASP A 183 3.65 -3.35 -8.19
C ASP A 183 4.20 -1.91 -8.30
N SER A 184 3.76 -1.01 -7.41
CA SER A 184 4.27 0.36 -7.34
C SER A 184 5.38 0.54 -6.31
N PHE A 185 5.56 -0.36 -5.35
CA PHE A 185 6.70 -0.29 -4.44
C PHE A 185 7.98 -0.65 -5.18
N LEU A 186 9.00 0.21 -5.14
CA LEU A 186 10.29 -0.03 -5.77
C LEU A 186 11.38 -0.29 -4.73
N CYS A 187 11.61 0.68 -3.86
CA CYS A 187 12.59 0.58 -2.79
C CYS A 187 12.30 1.60 -1.67
N ALA A 188 12.98 1.44 -0.54
CA ALA A 188 12.88 2.35 0.60
C ALA A 188 14.19 2.37 1.41
N ALA A 189 14.35 3.37 2.26
CA ALA A 189 15.35 3.37 3.32
C ALA A 189 15.10 2.21 4.30
N LYS A 190 16.15 1.59 4.82
CA LYS A 190 16.02 0.60 5.90
C LYS A 190 15.43 1.27 7.14
N GLY A 191 14.51 0.59 7.80
CA GLY A 191 13.72 1.12 8.93
C GLY A 191 12.27 1.39 8.53
N VAL A 192 11.98 1.50 7.23
CA VAL A 192 10.60 1.49 6.73
C VAL A 192 10.04 0.07 6.82
N ALA A 193 8.95 -0.10 7.56
CA ALA A 193 8.23 -1.37 7.65
C ALA A 193 7.29 -1.54 6.44
N VAL A 194 7.30 -2.74 5.86
CA VAL A 194 6.44 -3.09 4.72
C VAL A 194 5.47 -4.18 5.14
N GLY A 195 4.18 -3.95 4.96
CA GLY A 195 3.13 -4.91 5.30
C GLY A 195 1.99 -4.93 4.29
N VAL A 196 1.10 -5.91 4.37
CA VAL A 196 -0.10 -5.95 3.53
C VAL A 196 -1.19 -5.09 4.19
N PHE A 197 -1.73 -4.13 3.45
CA PHE A 197 -2.86 -3.31 3.88
C PHE A 197 -4.19 -3.93 3.48
N PHE A 198 -4.29 -4.37 2.22
CA PHE A 198 -5.51 -4.91 1.64
C PHE A 198 -5.16 -5.93 0.57
N GLN A 199 -5.87 -7.07 0.56
CA GLN A 199 -5.73 -8.08 -0.48
C GLN A 199 -7.11 -8.58 -0.89
N ARG A 200 -7.37 -8.60 -2.18
CA ARG A 200 -8.58 -9.19 -2.75
C ARG A 200 -8.23 -9.99 -4.01
N ARG A 201 -8.56 -11.27 -4.01
CA ARG A 201 -8.50 -12.09 -5.23
C ARG A 201 -9.57 -11.62 -6.19
N ILE A 202 -9.16 -10.94 -7.24
CA ILE A 202 -10.02 -10.53 -8.35
C ILE A 202 -9.77 -11.54 -9.45
N LEU A 203 -10.81 -12.30 -9.82
CA LEU A 203 -10.78 -13.36 -10.87
C LEU A 203 -10.59 -12.78 -12.28
N THR A 204 -9.80 -11.76 -12.46
CA THR A 204 -9.44 -11.23 -13.76
C THR A 204 -7.96 -11.46 -13.98
N GLY A 205 -7.59 -12.09 -15.08
CA GLY A 205 -6.18 -12.32 -15.47
C GLY A 205 -5.31 -11.06 -15.61
N LEU A 206 -5.85 -9.90 -15.21
CA LEU A 206 -5.20 -8.60 -15.27
C LEU A 206 -4.18 -8.37 -14.13
N PHE A 207 -4.26 -9.11 -13.03
CA PHE A 207 -3.36 -8.96 -11.86
C PHE A 207 -2.51 -10.21 -11.61
N GLY A 208 -2.15 -10.95 -12.66
CA GLY A 208 -1.18 -12.05 -12.57
C GLY A 208 -1.57 -13.23 -11.66
N GLY A 209 -2.87 -13.40 -11.33
CA GLY A 209 -3.34 -14.49 -10.47
C GLY A 209 -3.24 -14.22 -8.96
N GLU A 210 -2.43 -13.26 -8.52
CA GLU A 210 -2.28 -12.87 -7.10
C GLU A 210 -3.44 -11.96 -6.62
N GLY A 211 -4.15 -11.31 -7.55
CA GLY A 211 -5.21 -10.36 -7.26
C GLY A 211 -4.70 -8.94 -6.99
N PHE A 212 -5.61 -8.09 -6.52
CA PHE A 212 -5.29 -6.70 -6.18
C PHE A 212 -4.74 -6.63 -4.75
N ILE A 213 -3.49 -6.22 -4.61
CA ILE A 213 -2.77 -6.14 -3.35
C ILE A 213 -2.30 -4.70 -3.11
N MET A 214 -2.66 -4.16 -1.94
CA MET A 214 -2.15 -2.90 -1.43
C MET A 214 -1.23 -3.17 -0.25
N GLN A 215 -0.07 -2.54 -0.24
CA GLN A 215 0.92 -2.60 0.83
C GLN A 215 0.83 -1.34 1.69
N LYS A 216 1.08 -1.47 2.97
CA LYS A 216 1.26 -0.35 3.90
C LYS A 216 2.73 -0.23 4.23
N LEU A 217 3.27 0.96 4.04
CA LEU A 217 4.63 1.35 4.35
C LEU A 217 4.59 2.28 5.55
N GLU A 218 5.31 1.96 6.63
CA GLU A 218 5.28 2.71 7.88
C GLU A 218 6.69 3.03 8.36
N GLY A 219 6.90 4.24 8.87
CA GLY A 219 8.17 4.72 9.38
C GLY A 219 8.38 6.21 9.12
N ASP A 220 9.62 6.61 9.11
CA ASP A 220 10.06 8.00 8.92
C ASP A 220 11.06 8.18 7.76
N GLY A 221 11.37 7.08 7.04
CA GLY A 221 12.32 7.07 5.94
C GLY A 221 11.74 7.43 4.58
N LEU A 222 12.64 7.52 3.59
CA LEU A 222 12.30 7.68 2.18
C LEU A 222 11.76 6.37 1.59
N VAL A 223 10.71 6.51 0.79
CA VAL A 223 10.13 5.46 -0.03
C VAL A 223 10.11 5.91 -1.48
N PHE A 224 10.38 5.01 -2.40
CA PHE A 224 10.29 5.24 -3.83
C PHE A 224 9.22 4.35 -4.42
N MET A 225 8.19 4.99 -4.99
CA MET A 225 7.20 4.30 -5.80
C MET A 225 7.56 4.43 -7.28
N HIS A 226 7.16 3.44 -8.07
CA HIS A 226 7.18 3.50 -9.52
C HIS A 226 5.75 3.58 -10.05
N ALA A 227 5.53 4.43 -11.05
CA ALA A 227 4.25 4.62 -11.69
C ALA A 227 4.39 4.66 -13.22
N GLY A 228 3.55 3.90 -13.92
CA GLY A 228 3.56 3.82 -15.37
C GLY A 228 2.91 5.04 -16.04
N GLY A 229 3.58 5.57 -17.07
CA GLY A 229 3.13 6.76 -17.80
C GLY A 229 3.17 8.04 -16.95
N THR A 230 2.20 8.92 -17.13
CA THR A 230 2.12 10.19 -16.39
C THR A 230 1.62 9.96 -14.96
N VAL A 231 2.30 10.57 -14.01
CA VAL A 231 1.92 10.57 -12.59
C VAL A 231 1.08 11.79 -12.29
N VAL A 232 -0.02 11.59 -11.57
CA VAL A 232 -0.88 12.65 -11.05
C VAL A 232 -0.89 12.54 -9.51
N GLU A 233 -0.37 13.55 -8.85
CA GLU A 233 -0.56 13.76 -7.41
C GLU A 233 -1.77 14.65 -7.21
N ARG A 234 -2.72 14.23 -6.39
CA ARG A 234 -3.92 14.99 -6.07
C ARG A 234 -4.23 14.92 -4.59
N LYS A 235 -4.52 16.06 -4.00
CA LYS A 235 -5.03 16.18 -2.65
C LYS A 235 -6.55 16.19 -2.69
N LEU A 236 -7.16 15.26 -1.98
CA LEU A 236 -8.60 15.22 -1.77
C LEU A 236 -8.95 15.99 -0.49
N GLU A 237 -9.93 16.87 -0.59
CA GLU A 237 -10.48 17.57 0.55
C GLU A 237 -11.40 16.65 1.38
N SER A 238 -11.73 17.06 2.62
CA SER A 238 -12.61 16.28 3.49
C SER A 238 -13.96 16.02 2.83
N GLY A 239 -14.30 14.74 2.64
CA GLY A 239 -15.54 14.31 1.99
C GLY A 239 -15.51 14.32 0.46
N GLU A 240 -14.45 14.85 -0.18
CA GLU A 240 -14.28 14.75 -1.63
C GLU A 240 -14.07 13.30 -2.02
N GLU A 241 -14.78 12.86 -3.05
CA GLU A 241 -14.79 11.47 -3.50
C GLU A 241 -14.33 11.37 -4.95
N LEU A 242 -13.51 10.36 -5.25
CA LEU A 242 -13.03 10.05 -6.58
C LEU A 242 -13.16 8.56 -6.84
N HIS A 243 -13.71 8.21 -8.00
CA HIS A 243 -13.74 6.84 -8.50
C HIS A 243 -12.57 6.63 -9.47
N VAL A 244 -11.76 5.62 -9.23
CA VAL A 244 -10.53 5.35 -9.96
C VAL A 244 -10.48 3.90 -10.39
N ASP A 245 -10.06 3.64 -11.63
CA ASP A 245 -9.70 2.28 -12.05
C ASP A 245 -8.63 1.72 -11.11
N THR A 246 -8.82 0.50 -10.60
CA THR A 246 -7.92 -0.09 -9.60
C THR A 246 -6.47 -0.16 -10.06
N GLY A 247 -6.23 -0.40 -11.36
CA GLY A 247 -4.89 -0.40 -11.93
C GLY A 247 -4.23 0.97 -11.96
N CYS A 248 -5.02 2.05 -11.99
CA CYS A 248 -4.49 3.42 -12.02
C CYS A 248 -4.08 3.97 -10.65
N ILE A 249 -4.31 3.25 -9.56
CA ILE A 249 -3.85 3.65 -8.23
C ILE A 249 -2.37 3.31 -8.09
N VAL A 250 -1.55 4.29 -7.73
CA VAL A 250 -0.16 4.11 -7.31
C VAL A 250 -0.10 3.99 -5.79
N GLY A 251 -0.70 4.96 -5.08
CA GLY A 251 -0.76 4.97 -3.63
C GLY A 251 -1.62 6.10 -3.08
N PHE A 252 -1.79 6.11 -1.77
CA PHE A 252 -2.54 7.14 -1.05
C PHE A 252 -2.14 7.20 0.43
N GLN A 253 -2.36 8.35 1.07
CA GLN A 253 -2.20 8.50 2.51
C GLN A 253 -3.26 7.67 3.25
N PRO A 254 -2.93 7.05 4.40
CA PRO A 254 -3.89 6.24 5.18
C PRO A 254 -5.13 7.00 5.70
N THR A 255 -5.12 8.33 5.61
CA THR A 255 -6.28 9.18 5.92
C THR A 255 -7.37 9.14 4.86
N VAL A 256 -7.05 8.64 3.65
CA VAL A 256 -8.00 8.43 2.56
C VAL A 256 -8.80 7.17 2.83
N ASP A 257 -10.13 7.29 2.87
CA ASP A 257 -11.02 6.13 2.94
C ASP A 257 -11.04 5.41 1.59
N PHE A 258 -10.71 4.11 1.61
CA PHE A 258 -10.57 3.26 0.43
C PHE A 258 -11.58 2.12 0.46
N SER A 259 -12.33 1.97 -0.62
CA SER A 259 -13.19 0.79 -0.83
C SER A 259 -13.24 0.37 -2.29
N LEU A 260 -13.45 -0.92 -2.53
CA LEU A 260 -13.67 -1.46 -3.89
C LEU A 260 -15.16 -1.60 -4.18
N GLN A 261 -15.57 -1.02 -5.30
CA GLN A 261 -16.94 -1.11 -5.81
C GLN A 261 -16.97 -1.93 -7.10
N GLN A 262 -17.93 -2.81 -7.20
CA GLN A 262 -18.14 -3.59 -8.42
C GLN A 262 -18.93 -2.76 -9.45
N VAL A 263 -18.41 -2.71 -10.67
CA VAL A 263 -19.07 -2.03 -11.79
C VAL A 263 -20.09 -2.95 -12.43
N GLY A 264 -21.37 -2.66 -12.32
CA GLY A 264 -22.43 -3.26 -13.13
C GLY A 264 -22.51 -4.79 -13.09
N GLY A 265 -23.30 -5.36 -14.00
CA GLY A 265 -23.38 -6.81 -14.19
C GLY A 265 -22.18 -7.36 -14.98
N VAL A 266 -21.94 -8.67 -14.88
CA VAL A 266 -20.84 -9.42 -15.54
C VAL A 266 -20.72 -9.11 -17.06
N LYS A 267 -21.81 -8.76 -17.72
CA LYS A 267 -21.82 -8.42 -19.16
C LYS A 267 -21.15 -7.08 -19.47
N SER A 268 -21.35 -6.03 -18.67
CA SER A 268 -20.72 -4.73 -18.89
C SER A 268 -19.21 -4.74 -18.60
N ALA A 269 -18.78 -5.58 -17.67
CA ALA A 269 -17.38 -5.77 -17.35
C ALA A 269 -16.59 -6.49 -18.45
N LEU A 270 -17.21 -7.42 -19.16
CA LEU A 270 -16.59 -8.18 -20.26
C LEU A 270 -16.44 -7.37 -21.54
N PHE A 271 -17.33 -6.40 -21.78
CA PHE A 271 -17.37 -5.62 -23.02
C PHE A 271 -16.88 -4.18 -22.87
N GLY A 272 -16.73 -3.67 -21.66
CA GLY A 272 -16.35 -2.26 -21.41
C GLY A 272 -14.86 -1.97 -21.48
N GLY A 273 -13.98 -2.99 -21.47
CA GLY A 273 -12.52 -2.80 -21.43
C GLY A 273 -12.00 -2.21 -20.11
N GLU A 274 -12.89 -1.77 -19.24
CA GLU A 274 -12.63 -1.31 -17.88
C GLU A 274 -12.72 -2.49 -16.92
N GLY A 275 -11.95 -2.49 -15.83
CA GLY A 275 -11.95 -3.58 -14.85
C GLY A 275 -13.33 -3.83 -14.23
N LEU A 276 -13.54 -5.05 -13.67
CA LEU A 276 -14.75 -5.42 -12.91
C LEU A 276 -14.98 -4.54 -11.66
N PHE A 277 -13.95 -3.84 -11.22
CA PHE A 277 -13.95 -3.05 -10.01
C PHE A 277 -13.30 -1.70 -10.24
N PHE A 278 -13.83 -0.68 -9.62
CA PHE A 278 -13.11 0.55 -9.38
C PHE A 278 -12.96 0.79 -7.88
N ALA A 279 -11.95 1.55 -7.54
CA ALA A 279 -11.74 2.02 -6.19
C ALA A 279 -12.48 3.33 -5.98
N ARG A 280 -13.16 3.43 -4.87
CA ARG A 280 -13.67 4.67 -4.32
C ARG A 280 -12.63 5.17 -3.32
N LEU A 281 -12.11 6.38 -3.57
CA LEU A 281 -11.19 7.09 -2.70
C LEU A 281 -11.91 8.31 -2.15
N ARG A 282 -11.96 8.46 -0.83
CA ARG A 282 -12.60 9.61 -0.18
C ARG A 282 -11.63 10.28 0.77
N GLY A 283 -11.40 11.59 0.57
CA GLY A 283 -10.54 12.41 1.40
C GLY A 283 -11.02 12.61 2.84
N PRO A 284 -10.16 13.15 3.69
CA PRO A 284 -8.99 13.96 3.31
C PRO A 284 -7.73 13.14 3.10
N GLY A 285 -6.86 13.59 2.18
CA GLY A 285 -5.51 13.06 2.00
C GLY A 285 -5.00 13.13 0.57
N THR A 286 -3.72 12.86 0.40
CA THR A 286 -3.06 12.84 -0.91
C THR A 286 -3.15 11.46 -1.55
N ILE A 287 -3.41 11.44 -2.85
CA ILE A 287 -3.43 10.26 -3.70
C ILE A 287 -2.46 10.42 -4.85
N TRP A 288 -1.86 9.32 -5.30
CA TRP A 288 -1.00 9.26 -6.48
C TRP A 288 -1.60 8.28 -7.47
N LEU A 289 -1.73 8.73 -8.72
CA LEU A 289 -2.35 7.99 -9.80
C LEU A 289 -1.37 7.86 -10.98
N GLN A 290 -1.56 6.81 -11.79
CA GLN A 290 -0.80 6.54 -13.01
C GLN A 290 -1.70 6.43 -14.22
N SER A 291 -1.23 6.92 -15.37
CA SER A 291 -2.02 6.87 -16.61
C SER A 291 -1.88 5.55 -17.37
N LEU A 292 -0.79 4.79 -17.14
CA LEU A 292 -0.49 3.55 -17.86
C LEU A 292 -0.10 2.43 -16.88
N PRO A 293 -1.07 1.78 -16.21
CA PRO A 293 -0.77 0.62 -15.37
C PRO A 293 -0.18 -0.52 -16.20
N PHE A 294 0.75 -1.29 -15.59
CA PHE A 294 1.42 -2.42 -16.25
C PHE A 294 0.43 -3.42 -16.86
N SER A 295 -0.68 -3.70 -16.19
CA SER A 295 -1.72 -4.62 -16.67
C SER A 295 -2.29 -4.19 -18.04
N ARG A 296 -2.51 -2.89 -18.26
CA ARG A 296 -2.97 -2.36 -19.56
C ARG A 296 -1.88 -2.50 -20.63
N LEU A 297 -0.63 -2.20 -20.30
CA LEU A 297 0.50 -2.34 -21.21
C LEU A 297 0.68 -3.82 -21.61
N ALA A 298 0.75 -4.72 -20.63
CA ALA A 298 0.89 -6.16 -20.85
C ALA A 298 -0.28 -6.74 -21.66
N GLY A 299 -1.51 -6.34 -21.37
CA GLY A 299 -2.69 -6.74 -22.14
C GLY A 299 -2.59 -6.35 -23.61
N ARG A 300 -2.13 -5.13 -23.92
CA ARG A 300 -1.92 -4.68 -25.31
C ARG A 300 -0.79 -5.44 -26.00
N MET A 301 0.30 -5.74 -25.31
CA MET A 301 1.40 -6.54 -25.85
C MET A 301 0.96 -7.99 -26.16
N LEU A 302 0.19 -8.60 -25.27
CA LEU A 302 -0.35 -9.94 -25.50
C LEU A 302 -1.31 -10.01 -26.68
N MET A 303 -2.14 -9.00 -26.87
CA MET A 303 -3.05 -8.91 -28.03
C MET A 303 -2.29 -8.72 -29.35
N ALA A 304 -1.17 -8.01 -29.33
CA ALA A 304 -0.33 -7.74 -30.51
C ALA A 304 0.65 -8.87 -30.83
N ALA A 305 0.84 -9.84 -29.94
CA ALA A 305 1.76 -10.96 -30.15
C ALA A 305 1.28 -11.91 -31.26
N PRO A 306 2.16 -12.41 -32.17
CA PRO A 306 1.80 -13.41 -33.17
C PRO A 306 1.21 -14.65 -32.49
N GLY A 307 -0.04 -15.00 -32.78
CA GLY A 307 -0.80 -16.07 -32.12
C GLY A 307 -1.67 -15.60 -30.94
N GLY A 308 -1.67 -14.31 -30.64
CA GLY A 308 -2.71 -13.67 -29.83
C GLY A 308 -4.04 -13.82 -30.58
N LYS A 309 -4.94 -14.64 -30.05
CA LYS A 309 -6.23 -14.88 -30.71
C LYS A 309 -7.08 -13.62 -30.58
N GLU A 310 -7.78 -13.29 -31.69
CA GLU A 310 -8.82 -12.24 -31.75
C GLU A 310 -9.75 -12.31 -30.51
N GLU A 311 -10.27 -11.17 -30.09
CA GLU A 311 -11.13 -10.96 -28.90
C GLU A 311 -12.23 -12.02 -28.66
N GLY A 312 -12.63 -12.80 -29.69
CA GLY A 312 -13.61 -13.87 -29.58
C GLY A 312 -13.14 -15.18 -28.91
N SER A 313 -11.82 -15.37 -28.71
CA SER A 313 -11.27 -16.68 -28.29
C SER A 313 -11.09 -16.84 -26.77
N VAL A 314 -11.08 -15.77 -26.00
CA VAL A 314 -11.07 -15.83 -24.54
C VAL A 314 -12.45 -16.26 -24.02
N LEU A 315 -13.51 -15.86 -24.70
CA LEU A 315 -14.90 -16.28 -24.42
C LEU A 315 -15.13 -17.77 -24.75
N GLY A 316 -14.47 -18.30 -25.78
CA GLY A 316 -14.58 -19.73 -26.13
C GLY A 316 -13.98 -20.68 -25.09
N LYS A 317 -12.89 -20.27 -24.43
CA LYS A 317 -12.27 -21.09 -23.35
C LYS A 317 -13.04 -20.99 -22.01
N LEU A 318 -13.68 -19.86 -21.72
CA LEU A 318 -14.55 -19.74 -20.56
C LEU A 318 -15.89 -20.48 -20.75
N GLY A 319 -16.41 -20.51 -21.98
CA GLY A 319 -17.62 -21.28 -22.30
C GLY A 319 -17.43 -22.80 -22.14
N SER A 320 -16.23 -23.32 -22.45
CA SER A 320 -15.93 -24.76 -22.28
C SER A 320 -15.69 -25.17 -20.82
N LEU A 321 -15.39 -24.23 -19.92
CA LEU A 321 -15.25 -24.49 -18.48
C LEU A 321 -16.59 -24.46 -17.73
N VAL A 322 -17.63 -23.90 -18.35
CA VAL A 322 -19.00 -23.84 -17.78
C VAL A 322 -19.88 -24.98 -18.26
N GLN A 323 -19.46 -25.70 -19.32
CA GLN A 323 -20.19 -26.85 -19.90
C GLN A 323 -19.51 -28.23 -19.65
N GLY A 324 -18.63 -28.31 -18.66
CA GLY A 324 -18.10 -29.60 -18.18
C GLY A 324 -19.06 -30.24 -17.17
N ASP A 325 -19.59 -31.35 -17.51
CA ASP A 325 -20.46 -32.25 -16.75
C ASP A 325 -20.02 -32.52 -15.30
#